data_cf713213387afa47f8959fb0910b751c
#
_entry.id   cf713213387afa47f8959fb0910b751c
#
_cell.length_a   1.000
_cell.length_b   1.000
_cell.length_c   1.000
_cell.angle_alpha   90.00
_cell.angle_beta   90.00
_cell.angle_gamma   90.00
#
_symmetry.space_group_name_H-M   'P 1'
#
loop_
_entity.id
_entity.type
_entity.pdbx_description
1 polymer ?
#
loop_
_entity_poly.entity_id
_entity_poly.type
_entity_poly.pdbx_seq_one_letter_code
_entity_poly.pdbx_strand_id
1 'polypeptide(L)'
;MELRQQILSEDALESLTSDSNITTVIFNDSELYVTNVENTVVPFISNIGLFLGYLILMSQINISLTFIVLFMIPIYILWMIYVGKKLKLLSYEQQNNRDLLLNNLNTITTNYEVIKIFRLFSKVYKEFKENISSNYVTNSEVRTFQNFIGIISAGIISSTTILIFVLGVFLVVNNQISIGDLIAFNTYSGVIFSPVTQLVNIIATVSISKVYEQRIAEFLKMSPKSQATVDLNNLDSMNLCNLNIFSGENKLIDNINLTFLRGERILLRGENGSGKTLLLKSLVNLYDNYTGDIYFKKKSGVSLKLDNQIKLTPVNIIYLSNNQGFPLKSLREELLSDTVSDKDISNILKDIGLYEKILTLDKGIDTSGQELSKHLSLGELQKLRLARAILYSPKVLILDEILSNVDTLSTRKLLRLLKSKLPTAIIIAVGHHLTELDFFDRVIKIDGNLLKNIN
;
A
#
# COMPACT_ATOMS: atom_id res chain seq x y z
N MET A 1 3.09 0.74 -19.63
CA MET A 1 3.14 2.17 -19.25
C MET A 1 1.76 2.65 -18.80
N GLU A 2 0.70 2.37 -19.53
CA GLU A 2 -0.69 2.73 -19.20
C GLU A 2 -1.18 2.15 -17.87
N LEU A 3 -0.87 0.89 -17.56
CA LEU A 3 -1.25 0.22 -16.31
C LEU A 3 -0.59 0.91 -15.10
N ARG A 4 0.66 1.34 -15.23
CA ARG A 4 1.37 2.12 -14.19
C ARG A 4 0.77 3.52 -14.02
N GLN A 5 0.32 4.14 -15.08
CA GLN A 5 -0.39 5.42 -15.04
C GLN A 5 -1.78 5.30 -14.43
N GLN A 6 -2.50 4.21 -14.68
CA GLN A 6 -3.79 3.93 -14.02
C GLN A 6 -3.64 3.66 -12.52
N ILE A 7 -2.62 2.91 -12.11
CA ILE A 7 -2.32 2.64 -10.68
C ILE A 7 -1.89 3.90 -9.94
N LEU A 8 -1.23 4.84 -10.63
CA LEU A 8 -0.80 6.13 -10.09
C LEU A 8 -1.81 7.25 -10.37
N SER A 9 -3.02 6.93 -10.84
CA SER A 9 -4.07 7.92 -11.01
C SER A 9 -4.51 8.49 -9.67
N GLU A 10 -5.01 9.72 -9.69
CA GLU A 10 -5.52 10.41 -8.51
C GLU A 10 -6.62 9.60 -7.82
N ASP A 11 -7.51 8.98 -8.61
CA ASP A 11 -8.60 8.11 -8.10
C ASP A 11 -8.08 6.86 -7.37
N ALA A 12 -6.99 6.26 -7.86
CA ALA A 12 -6.37 5.11 -7.20
C ALA A 12 -5.68 5.52 -5.90
N LEU A 13 -5.02 6.68 -5.85
CA LEU A 13 -4.41 7.22 -4.64
C LEU A 13 -5.46 7.63 -3.59
N GLU A 14 -6.62 8.14 -4.01
CA GLU A 14 -7.74 8.45 -3.11
C GLU A 14 -8.36 7.19 -2.46
N SER A 15 -8.26 6.03 -3.12
CA SER A 15 -8.73 4.75 -2.56
C SER A 15 -7.79 4.13 -1.52
N LEU A 16 -6.62 4.75 -1.28
CA LEU A 16 -5.64 4.27 -0.32
C LEU A 16 -6.23 4.28 1.10
N THR A 17 -6.60 3.11 1.57
CA THR A 17 -6.83 2.87 3.00
C THR A 17 -5.49 2.63 3.70
N SER A 18 -5.45 2.75 5.03
CA SER A 18 -4.23 2.62 5.84
C SER A 18 -3.58 1.21 5.83
N ASP A 19 -3.93 0.35 4.88
CA ASP A 19 -3.40 -0.99 4.75
C ASP A 19 -1.97 -0.96 4.19
N SER A 20 -1.03 -1.46 4.95
CA SER A 20 0.41 -1.54 4.64
C SER A 20 0.74 -2.32 3.35
N ASN A 21 -0.21 -3.07 2.81
CA ASN A 21 -0.05 -3.87 1.59
C ASN A 21 -0.07 -3.04 0.30
N ILE A 22 -0.60 -1.82 0.33
CA ILE A 22 -0.83 -0.99 -0.85
C ILE A 22 0.47 -0.54 -1.50
N THR A 23 1.45 -0.10 -0.69
CA THR A 23 2.78 0.27 -1.21
C THR A 23 3.46 -0.92 -1.89
N THR A 24 3.24 -2.14 -1.37
CA THR A 24 3.78 -3.37 -1.96
C THR A 24 3.13 -3.65 -3.33
N VAL A 25 1.81 -3.49 -3.45
CA VAL A 25 1.09 -3.68 -4.72
C VAL A 25 1.53 -2.66 -5.76
N ILE A 26 1.61 -1.38 -5.40
CA ILE A 26 1.97 -0.30 -6.32
C ILE A 26 3.41 -0.42 -6.80
N PHE A 27 4.37 -0.64 -5.90
CA PHE A 27 5.79 -0.63 -6.26
C PHE A 27 6.33 -1.99 -6.65
N ASN A 28 6.05 -3.05 -5.88
CA ASN A 28 6.61 -4.37 -6.15
C ASN A 28 5.78 -5.19 -7.14
N ASP A 29 4.48 -5.36 -6.89
CA ASP A 29 3.65 -6.25 -7.69
C ASP A 29 3.48 -5.71 -9.12
N SER A 30 3.34 -4.39 -9.31
CA SER A 30 3.25 -3.78 -10.63
C SER A 30 4.54 -3.91 -11.44
N GLU A 31 5.70 -3.73 -10.79
CA GLU A 31 7.00 -3.89 -11.44
C GLU A 31 7.27 -5.34 -11.81
N LEU A 32 6.99 -6.28 -10.89
CA LEU A 32 7.14 -7.71 -11.13
C LEU A 32 6.18 -8.20 -12.23
N TYR A 33 4.95 -7.68 -12.28
CA TYR A 33 4.00 -8.02 -13.35
C TYR A 33 4.53 -7.59 -14.72
N VAL A 34 4.95 -6.33 -14.86
CA VAL A 34 5.50 -5.81 -16.12
C VAL A 34 6.75 -6.58 -16.54
N THR A 35 7.70 -6.76 -15.61
CA THR A 35 8.93 -7.51 -15.87
C THR A 35 8.64 -8.95 -16.27
N ASN A 36 7.66 -9.62 -15.63
CA ASN A 36 7.27 -10.98 -15.98
C ASN A 36 6.61 -11.05 -17.36
N VAL A 37 5.80 -10.05 -17.75
CA VAL A 37 5.19 -10.00 -19.10
C VAL A 37 6.28 -9.83 -20.16
N GLU A 38 7.23 -8.90 -19.96
CA GLU A 38 8.36 -8.69 -20.88
C GLU A 38 9.23 -9.95 -20.99
N ASN A 39 9.56 -10.60 -19.86
CA ASN A 39 10.35 -11.83 -19.80
C ASN A 39 9.56 -13.09 -20.27
N THR A 40 8.29 -12.93 -20.60
CA THR A 40 7.45 -14.02 -21.11
C THR A 40 7.24 -13.93 -22.62
N VAL A 41 6.76 -12.78 -23.11
CA VAL A 41 6.30 -12.65 -24.50
C VAL A 41 7.45 -12.77 -25.50
N VAL A 42 8.52 -11.99 -25.32
CA VAL A 42 9.67 -12.00 -26.23
C VAL A 42 10.40 -13.34 -26.19
N PRO A 43 10.76 -13.92 -25.04
CA PRO A 43 11.37 -15.25 -24.96
C PRO A 43 10.47 -16.36 -25.49
N PHE A 44 9.14 -16.29 -25.32
CA PHE A 44 8.21 -17.28 -25.86
C PHE A 44 8.30 -17.35 -27.40
N ILE A 45 8.17 -16.21 -28.08
CA ILE A 45 8.26 -16.14 -29.54
C ILE A 45 9.64 -16.58 -30.02
N SER A 46 10.72 -16.09 -29.39
CA SER A 46 12.09 -16.43 -29.75
C SER A 46 12.39 -17.91 -29.58
N ASN A 47 11.96 -18.52 -28.47
CA ASN A 47 12.23 -19.94 -28.20
C ASN A 47 11.40 -20.87 -29.08
N ILE A 48 10.15 -20.51 -29.45
CA ILE A 48 9.40 -21.24 -30.46
C ILE A 48 10.11 -21.19 -31.82
N GLY A 49 10.57 -19.99 -32.23
CA GLY A 49 11.31 -19.81 -33.47
C GLY A 49 12.59 -20.63 -33.51
N LEU A 50 13.40 -20.61 -32.42
CA LEU A 50 14.60 -21.43 -32.32
C LEU A 50 14.31 -22.93 -32.33
N PHE A 51 13.28 -23.37 -31.58
CA PHE A 51 12.89 -24.76 -31.51
C PHE A 51 12.48 -25.30 -32.91
N LEU A 52 11.61 -24.57 -33.60
CA LEU A 52 11.17 -24.94 -34.96
C LEU A 52 12.34 -24.87 -35.96
N GLY A 53 13.19 -23.85 -35.87
CA GLY A 53 14.39 -23.71 -36.70
C GLY A 53 15.32 -24.91 -36.55
N TYR A 54 15.65 -25.31 -35.32
CA TYR A 54 16.48 -26.50 -35.11
C TYR A 54 15.82 -27.78 -35.61
N LEU A 55 14.50 -27.97 -35.43
CA LEU A 55 13.80 -29.11 -35.96
C LEU A 55 13.85 -29.18 -37.49
N ILE A 56 13.67 -28.06 -38.19
CA ILE A 56 13.76 -27.98 -39.64
C ILE A 56 15.16 -28.36 -40.13
N LEU A 57 16.21 -27.75 -39.55
CA LEU A 57 17.59 -28.03 -39.89
C LEU A 57 17.96 -29.49 -39.65
N MET A 58 17.54 -30.07 -38.53
CA MET A 58 17.78 -31.49 -38.22
C MET A 58 17.04 -32.42 -39.14
N SER A 59 15.79 -32.11 -39.52
CA SER A 59 14.98 -32.93 -40.45
C SER A 59 15.56 -32.92 -41.85
N GLN A 60 16.21 -31.85 -42.28
CA GLN A 60 16.88 -31.76 -43.57
C GLN A 60 18.13 -32.65 -43.62
N ILE A 61 18.81 -32.86 -42.48
CA ILE A 61 19.99 -33.73 -42.42
C ILE A 61 19.55 -35.21 -42.41
N ASN A 62 18.75 -35.59 -41.42
CA ASN A 62 18.24 -36.97 -41.31
C ASN A 62 16.96 -37.03 -40.46
N ILE A 63 15.89 -37.48 -41.08
CA ILE A 63 14.56 -37.56 -40.45
C ILE A 63 14.51 -38.61 -39.33
N SER A 64 15.21 -39.75 -39.49
CA SER A 64 15.21 -40.83 -38.48
C SER A 64 15.90 -40.42 -37.18
N LEU A 65 17.03 -39.73 -37.28
CA LEU A 65 17.73 -39.17 -36.10
C LEU A 65 16.87 -38.07 -35.44
N THR A 66 16.16 -37.28 -36.23
CA THR A 66 15.26 -36.24 -35.70
C THR A 66 14.12 -36.83 -34.87
N PHE A 67 13.56 -37.97 -35.26
CA PHE A 67 12.55 -38.67 -34.46
C PHE A 67 13.06 -39.13 -33.10
N ILE A 68 14.35 -39.48 -32.99
CA ILE A 68 14.97 -39.89 -31.71
C ILE A 68 14.98 -38.68 -30.77
N VAL A 69 15.40 -37.50 -31.26
CA VAL A 69 15.40 -36.28 -30.46
C VAL A 69 13.97 -35.90 -30.05
N LEU A 70 13.03 -35.96 -31.00
CA LEU A 70 11.61 -35.69 -30.70
C LEU A 70 11.03 -36.64 -29.65
N PHE A 71 11.47 -37.87 -29.58
CA PHE A 71 11.06 -38.84 -28.55
C PHE A 71 11.66 -38.47 -27.15
N MET A 72 12.88 -37.96 -27.12
CA MET A 72 13.54 -37.58 -25.88
C MET A 72 13.00 -36.26 -25.24
N ILE A 73 12.44 -35.37 -26.08
CA ILE A 73 11.90 -34.08 -25.58
C ILE A 73 10.73 -34.27 -24.61
N PRO A 74 9.69 -35.10 -24.86
CA PRO A 74 8.64 -35.36 -23.86
C PRO A 74 9.17 -35.91 -22.52
N ILE A 75 10.16 -36.79 -22.56
CA ILE A 75 10.80 -37.36 -21.36
C ILE A 75 11.44 -36.20 -20.54
N TYR A 76 12.15 -35.32 -21.24
CA TYR A 76 12.76 -34.15 -20.63
C TYR A 76 11.74 -33.17 -20.05
N ILE A 77 10.63 -32.91 -20.75
CA ILE A 77 9.52 -32.05 -20.29
C ILE A 77 8.86 -32.65 -19.05
N LEU A 78 8.58 -33.94 -19.02
CA LEU A 78 8.00 -34.62 -17.86
C LEU A 78 8.91 -34.53 -16.65
N TRP A 79 10.22 -34.71 -16.85
CA TRP A 79 11.22 -34.48 -15.81
C TRP A 79 11.16 -33.04 -15.27
N MET A 80 11.17 -32.03 -16.15
CA MET A 80 11.11 -30.61 -15.75
C MET A 80 9.82 -30.26 -14.99
N ILE A 81 8.68 -30.79 -15.40
CA ILE A 81 7.40 -30.58 -14.71
C ILE A 81 7.42 -31.22 -13.31
N TYR A 82 7.95 -32.45 -13.21
CA TYR A 82 8.06 -33.15 -11.93
C TYR A 82 8.90 -32.39 -10.92
N VAL A 83 10.11 -31.97 -11.31
CA VAL A 83 10.99 -31.23 -10.40
C VAL A 83 10.53 -29.80 -10.12
N GLY A 84 9.84 -29.18 -11.07
CA GLY A 84 9.27 -27.83 -10.93
C GLY A 84 8.29 -27.73 -9.77
N LYS A 85 7.45 -28.76 -9.55
CA LYS A 85 6.51 -28.80 -8.42
C LYS A 85 7.24 -28.78 -7.07
N LYS A 86 8.30 -29.57 -6.92
CA LYS A 86 9.10 -29.62 -5.67
C LYS A 86 9.90 -28.34 -5.47
N LEU A 87 10.49 -27.82 -6.54
CA LEU A 87 11.23 -26.54 -6.47
C LEU A 87 10.34 -25.40 -6.05
N LYS A 88 9.08 -25.34 -6.51
CA LYS A 88 8.09 -24.33 -6.09
C LYS A 88 7.84 -24.36 -4.59
N LEU A 89 7.68 -25.54 -4.00
CA LEU A 89 7.48 -25.69 -2.55
C LEU A 89 8.69 -25.18 -1.76
N LEU A 90 9.89 -25.59 -2.15
CA LEU A 90 11.13 -25.15 -1.51
C LEU A 90 11.36 -23.64 -1.66
N SER A 91 11.04 -23.07 -2.82
CA SER A 91 11.15 -21.64 -3.05
C SER A 91 10.15 -20.83 -2.22
N TYR A 92 8.94 -21.36 -1.98
CA TYR A 92 7.97 -20.73 -1.09
C TYR A 92 8.47 -20.70 0.36
N GLU A 93 9.03 -21.81 0.84
CA GLU A 93 9.62 -21.88 2.18
C GLU A 93 10.83 -20.94 2.33
N GLN A 94 11.67 -20.87 1.30
CA GLN A 94 12.77 -19.91 1.22
C GLN A 94 12.29 -18.47 1.35
N GLN A 95 11.22 -18.11 0.62
CA GLN A 95 10.65 -16.76 0.67
C GLN A 95 10.11 -16.44 2.07
N ASN A 96 9.37 -17.36 2.69
CA ASN A 96 8.85 -17.16 4.05
C ASN A 96 9.97 -16.93 5.08
N ASN A 97 11.03 -17.73 5.03
CA ASN A 97 12.18 -17.57 5.94
C ASN A 97 12.93 -16.25 5.70
N ARG A 98 12.99 -15.78 4.46
CA ARG A 98 13.55 -14.48 4.12
C ARG A 98 12.70 -13.33 4.67
N ASP A 99 11.37 -13.42 4.54
CA ASP A 99 10.45 -12.41 5.02
C ASP A 99 10.47 -12.31 6.55
N LEU A 100 10.56 -13.44 7.26
CA LEU A 100 10.77 -13.48 8.72
C LEU A 100 12.08 -12.78 9.11
N LEU A 101 13.17 -13.04 8.41
CA LEU A 101 14.46 -12.38 8.66
C LEU A 101 14.37 -10.85 8.47
N LEU A 102 13.74 -10.40 7.40
CA LEU A 102 13.55 -8.97 7.12
C LEU A 102 12.66 -8.28 8.17
N ASN A 103 11.58 -8.94 8.59
CA ASN A 103 10.71 -8.44 9.64
C ASN A 103 11.43 -8.31 10.98
N ASN A 104 12.28 -9.28 11.33
CA ASN A 104 13.11 -9.20 12.54
C ASN A 104 14.12 -8.06 12.47
N LEU A 105 14.78 -7.84 11.33
CA LEU A 105 15.66 -6.69 11.13
C LEU A 105 14.93 -5.36 11.29
N ASN A 106 13.74 -5.23 10.71
CA ASN A 106 12.90 -4.05 10.89
C ASN A 106 12.52 -3.84 12.37
N THR A 107 12.14 -4.90 13.06
CA THR A 107 11.82 -4.84 14.50
C THR A 107 13.01 -4.37 15.33
N ILE A 108 14.21 -4.87 15.03
CA ILE A 108 15.45 -4.47 15.72
C ILE A 108 15.77 -2.99 15.46
N THR A 109 15.67 -2.53 14.21
CA THR A 109 15.98 -1.14 13.85
C THR A 109 14.98 -0.16 14.42
N THR A 110 13.68 -0.48 14.35
CA THR A 110 12.61 0.38 14.86
C THR A 110 12.64 0.48 16.40
N ASN A 111 13.00 -0.61 17.09
CA ASN A 111 13.02 -0.65 18.55
C ASN A 111 14.44 -0.56 19.14
N TYR A 112 15.42 -0.03 18.40
CA TYR A 112 16.81 0.02 18.83
C TYR A 112 17.01 0.67 20.21
N GLU A 113 16.32 1.78 20.47
CA GLU A 113 16.39 2.49 21.76
C GLU A 113 15.90 1.60 22.91
N VAL A 114 14.77 0.93 22.74
CA VAL A 114 14.20 0.00 23.73
C VAL A 114 15.17 -1.14 24.01
N ILE A 115 15.70 -1.75 22.94
CA ILE A 115 16.68 -2.85 23.03
C ILE A 115 17.92 -2.42 23.81
N LYS A 116 18.40 -1.19 23.55
CA LYS A 116 19.58 -0.62 24.23
C LYS A 116 19.31 -0.31 25.70
N ILE A 117 18.21 0.37 26.02
CA ILE A 117 17.83 0.77 27.38
C ILE A 117 17.61 -0.45 28.28
N PHE A 118 16.83 -1.42 27.78
CA PHE A 118 16.50 -2.63 28.54
C PHE A 118 17.55 -3.76 28.42
N ARG A 119 18.68 -3.51 27.72
CA ARG A 119 19.79 -4.47 27.51
C ARG A 119 19.33 -5.81 26.91
N LEU A 120 18.39 -5.79 25.97
CA LEU A 120 17.77 -6.97 25.38
C LEU A 120 18.62 -7.62 24.25
N PHE A 121 19.82 -7.11 23.98
CA PHE A 121 20.68 -7.57 22.88
C PHE A 121 20.90 -9.08 22.84
N SER A 122 21.12 -9.72 23.98
CA SER A 122 21.38 -11.18 24.03
C SER A 122 20.17 -12.00 23.59
N LYS A 123 18.94 -11.56 23.96
CA LYS A 123 17.70 -12.25 23.57
C LYS A 123 17.40 -12.05 22.09
N VAL A 124 17.47 -10.80 21.64
CA VAL A 124 17.24 -10.43 20.24
C VAL A 124 18.27 -11.09 19.32
N TYR A 125 19.55 -11.12 19.73
CA TYR A 125 20.62 -11.78 18.98
C TYR A 125 20.39 -13.29 18.86
N LYS A 126 19.92 -13.95 19.91
CA LYS A 126 19.62 -15.39 19.87
C LYS A 126 18.53 -15.70 18.83
N GLU A 127 17.42 -14.97 18.87
CA GLU A 127 16.31 -15.11 17.90
C GLU A 127 16.76 -14.80 16.47
N PHE A 128 17.50 -13.73 16.29
CA PHE A 128 18.06 -13.35 14.99
C PHE A 128 19.00 -14.42 14.42
N LYS A 129 19.86 -15.01 15.28
CA LYS A 129 20.77 -16.10 14.90
C LYS A 129 20.00 -17.36 14.48
N GLU A 130 18.93 -17.71 15.16
CA GLU A 130 18.04 -18.84 14.81
C GLU A 130 17.41 -18.61 13.43
N ASN A 131 16.92 -17.42 13.15
CA ASN A 131 16.31 -17.06 11.85
C ASN A 131 17.35 -17.03 10.71
N ILE A 132 18.57 -16.52 10.96
CA ILE A 132 19.67 -16.61 9.98
C ILE A 132 20.00 -18.06 9.69
N SER A 133 20.11 -18.91 10.72
CA SER A 133 20.43 -20.33 10.56
C SER A 133 19.33 -21.03 9.74
N SER A 134 18.06 -20.81 10.05
CA SER A 134 16.92 -21.34 9.29
C SER A 134 16.97 -20.91 7.82
N ASN A 135 17.16 -19.61 7.57
CA ASN A 135 17.29 -19.07 6.22
C ASN A 135 18.48 -19.68 5.45
N TYR A 136 19.62 -19.86 6.13
CA TYR A 136 20.80 -20.49 5.52
C TYR A 136 20.53 -21.94 5.13
N VAL A 137 19.90 -22.73 6.02
CA VAL A 137 19.56 -24.13 5.76
C VAL A 137 18.64 -24.23 4.55
N THR A 138 17.54 -23.48 4.54
CA THR A 138 16.58 -23.50 3.41
C THR A 138 17.22 -23.05 2.11
N ASN A 139 18.05 -22.01 2.14
CA ASN A 139 18.81 -21.57 0.94
C ASN A 139 19.76 -22.68 0.44
N SER A 140 20.42 -23.42 1.34
CA SER A 140 21.29 -24.54 1.00
C SER A 140 20.51 -25.70 0.37
N GLU A 141 19.33 -26.01 0.91
CA GLU A 141 18.43 -27.05 0.37
C GLU A 141 17.96 -26.72 -1.05
N VAL A 142 17.48 -25.49 -1.27
CA VAL A 142 17.08 -25.02 -2.59
C VAL A 142 18.22 -25.13 -3.59
N ARG A 143 19.43 -24.65 -3.21
CA ARG A 143 20.61 -24.70 -4.08
C ARG A 143 21.04 -26.14 -4.39
N THR A 144 21.04 -27.00 -3.39
CA THR A 144 21.40 -28.41 -3.54
C THR A 144 20.42 -29.11 -4.48
N PHE A 145 19.12 -28.82 -4.32
CA PHE A 145 18.10 -29.38 -5.21
C PHE A 145 18.21 -28.82 -6.64
N GLN A 146 18.50 -27.54 -6.82
CA GLN A 146 18.77 -26.95 -8.15
C GLN A 146 19.98 -27.60 -8.83
N ASN A 147 21.07 -27.85 -8.09
CA ASN A 147 22.24 -28.58 -8.61
C ASN A 147 21.87 -30.00 -9.04
N PHE A 148 21.09 -30.72 -8.24
CA PHE A 148 20.61 -32.06 -8.56
C PHE A 148 19.77 -32.04 -9.88
N ILE A 149 18.86 -31.07 -10.04
CA ILE A 149 18.11 -30.87 -11.28
C ILE A 149 19.07 -30.67 -12.45
N GLY A 150 20.07 -29.82 -12.30
CA GLY A 150 21.07 -29.54 -13.32
C GLY A 150 21.85 -30.80 -13.75
N ILE A 151 22.29 -31.62 -12.81
CA ILE A 151 23.01 -32.86 -13.10
C ILE A 151 22.14 -33.85 -13.88
N ILE A 152 20.89 -34.10 -13.46
CA ILE A 152 20.01 -35.04 -14.14
C ILE A 152 19.64 -34.50 -15.54
N SER A 153 19.35 -33.21 -15.65
CA SER A 153 19.05 -32.59 -16.95
C SER A 153 20.23 -32.70 -17.92
N ALA A 154 21.45 -32.41 -17.45
CA ALA A 154 22.67 -32.60 -18.24
C ALA A 154 22.87 -34.08 -18.63
N GLY A 155 22.54 -35.01 -17.74
CA GLY A 155 22.61 -36.45 -18.00
C GLY A 155 21.68 -36.87 -19.13
N ILE A 156 20.40 -36.38 -19.16
CA ILE A 156 19.45 -36.63 -20.21
C ILE A 156 19.93 -36.10 -21.58
N ILE A 157 20.42 -34.85 -21.57
CA ILE A 157 20.97 -34.21 -22.78
C ILE A 157 22.18 -34.96 -23.32
N SER A 158 23.15 -35.25 -22.44
CA SER A 158 24.37 -35.98 -22.82
C SER A 158 24.09 -37.41 -23.35
N SER A 159 23.13 -38.12 -22.71
CA SER A 159 22.72 -39.44 -23.17
C SER A 159 22.10 -39.37 -24.55
N THR A 160 21.26 -38.35 -24.83
CA THR A 160 20.68 -38.10 -26.16
C THR A 160 21.76 -37.84 -27.20
N THR A 161 22.74 -36.97 -26.86
CA THR A 161 23.84 -36.61 -27.74
C THR A 161 24.74 -37.83 -28.05
N ILE A 162 25.06 -38.65 -27.05
CA ILE A 162 25.83 -39.89 -27.23
C ILE A 162 25.09 -40.90 -28.13
N LEU A 163 23.80 -41.09 -27.88
CA LEU A 163 22.95 -41.99 -28.70
C LEU A 163 22.91 -41.54 -30.17
N ILE A 164 22.74 -40.27 -30.43
CA ILE A 164 22.75 -39.68 -31.78
C ILE A 164 24.12 -39.87 -32.41
N PHE A 165 25.23 -39.63 -31.66
CA PHE A 165 26.55 -39.80 -32.20
C PHE A 165 26.82 -41.26 -32.61
N VAL A 166 26.47 -42.25 -31.78
CA VAL A 166 26.65 -43.67 -32.07
C VAL A 166 25.85 -44.08 -33.29
N LEU A 167 24.55 -43.72 -33.36
CA LEU A 167 23.71 -44.05 -34.52
C LEU A 167 24.12 -43.27 -35.76
N GLY A 168 24.55 -42.04 -35.61
CA GLY A 168 25.04 -41.20 -36.68
C GLY A 168 26.33 -41.73 -37.33
N VAL A 169 27.28 -42.26 -36.54
CA VAL A 169 28.48 -42.93 -37.05
C VAL A 169 28.08 -44.14 -37.93
N PHE A 170 27.10 -44.92 -37.48
CA PHE A 170 26.60 -46.04 -38.28
C PHE A 170 26.01 -45.56 -39.63
N LEU A 171 25.31 -44.44 -39.66
CA LEU A 171 24.77 -43.86 -40.91
C LEU A 171 25.87 -43.30 -41.82
N VAL A 172 26.94 -42.74 -41.25
CA VAL A 172 28.14 -42.27 -41.99
C VAL A 172 28.84 -43.46 -42.66
N VAL A 173 29.05 -44.56 -41.93
CA VAL A 173 29.68 -45.76 -42.47
C VAL A 173 28.86 -46.34 -43.64
N ASN A 174 27.54 -46.24 -43.57
CA ASN A 174 26.64 -46.66 -44.65
C ASN A 174 26.44 -45.59 -45.75
N ASN A 175 27.26 -44.53 -45.77
CA ASN A 175 27.20 -43.42 -46.74
C ASN A 175 25.83 -42.72 -46.84
N GLN A 176 25.02 -42.73 -45.78
CA GLN A 176 23.69 -42.09 -45.75
C GLN A 176 23.78 -40.63 -45.32
N ILE A 177 24.79 -40.26 -44.57
CA ILE A 177 25.07 -38.86 -44.19
C ILE A 177 26.58 -38.61 -44.26
N SER A 178 26.96 -37.34 -44.41
CA SER A 178 28.38 -36.94 -44.34
C SER A 178 28.85 -36.80 -42.89
N ILE A 179 30.20 -36.77 -42.65
CA ILE A 179 30.78 -36.48 -41.35
C ILE A 179 30.39 -35.05 -40.89
N GLY A 180 30.31 -34.10 -41.86
CA GLY A 180 29.87 -32.74 -41.58
C GLY A 180 28.42 -32.67 -41.08
N ASP A 181 27.54 -33.45 -41.70
CA ASP A 181 26.12 -33.57 -41.29
C ASP A 181 26.00 -34.14 -39.88
N LEU A 182 26.79 -35.16 -39.54
CA LEU A 182 26.82 -35.75 -38.21
C LEU A 182 27.25 -34.74 -37.14
N ILE A 183 28.29 -33.95 -37.40
CA ILE A 183 28.78 -32.94 -36.46
C ILE A 183 27.70 -31.82 -36.30
N ALA A 184 27.13 -31.37 -37.38
CA ALA A 184 26.08 -30.37 -37.35
C ALA A 184 24.82 -30.85 -36.57
N PHE A 185 24.37 -32.10 -36.88
CA PHE A 185 23.23 -32.70 -36.20
C PHE A 185 23.48 -32.89 -34.71
N ASN A 186 24.68 -33.35 -34.32
CA ASN A 186 25.06 -33.52 -32.93
C ASN A 186 25.04 -32.17 -32.16
N THR A 187 25.54 -31.11 -32.80
CA THR A 187 25.49 -29.76 -32.24
C THR A 187 24.05 -29.29 -32.03
N TYR A 188 23.17 -29.41 -33.02
CA TYR A 188 21.77 -29.02 -32.92
C TYR A 188 21.02 -29.83 -31.86
N SER A 189 21.31 -31.15 -31.75
CA SER A 189 20.68 -32.02 -30.75
C SER A 189 21.04 -31.64 -29.29
N GLY A 190 22.22 -31.09 -29.07
CA GLY A 190 22.61 -30.59 -27.73
C GLY A 190 21.93 -29.24 -27.38
N VAL A 191 21.74 -28.36 -28.38
CA VAL A 191 21.22 -27.01 -28.15
C VAL A 191 19.68 -26.95 -28.11
N ILE A 192 18.95 -27.88 -28.81
CA ILE A 192 17.47 -27.85 -28.89
C ILE A 192 16.77 -27.96 -27.54
N PHE A 193 17.40 -28.51 -26.51
CA PHE A 193 16.84 -28.60 -25.17
C PHE A 193 16.78 -27.25 -24.44
N SER A 194 17.61 -26.28 -24.85
CA SER A 194 17.61 -24.94 -24.24
C SER A 194 16.27 -24.20 -24.49
N PRO A 195 15.77 -24.02 -25.72
CA PRO A 195 14.46 -23.45 -25.96
C PRO A 195 13.33 -24.22 -25.27
N VAL A 196 13.40 -25.55 -25.18
CA VAL A 196 12.40 -26.36 -24.47
C VAL A 196 12.37 -26.03 -22.98
N THR A 197 13.54 -25.92 -22.35
CA THR A 197 13.68 -25.51 -20.94
C THR A 197 13.07 -24.12 -20.70
N GLN A 198 13.38 -23.16 -21.57
CA GLN A 198 12.86 -21.80 -21.49
C GLN A 198 11.32 -21.77 -21.62
N LEU A 199 10.74 -22.53 -22.55
CA LEU A 199 9.29 -22.63 -22.71
C LEU A 199 8.60 -23.20 -21.47
N VAL A 200 9.20 -24.23 -20.82
CA VAL A 200 8.67 -24.78 -19.56
C VAL A 200 8.74 -23.74 -18.42
N ASN A 201 9.83 -22.99 -18.32
CA ASN A 201 9.99 -21.95 -17.32
C ASN A 201 8.96 -20.79 -17.52
N ILE A 202 8.65 -20.46 -18.77
CA ILE A 202 7.63 -19.44 -19.09
C ILE A 202 6.26 -19.82 -18.52
N ILE A 203 5.88 -21.11 -18.56
CA ILE A 203 4.61 -21.58 -17.98
C ILE A 203 4.55 -21.28 -16.48
N ALA A 204 5.68 -21.47 -15.76
CA ALA A 204 5.77 -21.15 -14.34
C ALA A 204 5.67 -19.63 -14.10
N THR A 205 6.35 -18.81 -14.89
CA THR A 205 6.31 -17.35 -14.80
C THR A 205 4.91 -16.80 -15.05
N VAL A 206 4.18 -17.29 -16.06
CA VAL A 206 2.78 -16.91 -16.33
C VAL A 206 1.88 -17.23 -15.14
N SER A 207 2.08 -18.37 -14.48
CA SER A 207 1.29 -18.74 -13.30
C SER A 207 1.49 -17.81 -12.13
N ILE A 208 2.71 -17.29 -11.92
CA ILE A 208 3.04 -16.31 -10.90
C ILE A 208 2.47 -14.93 -11.27
N SER A 209 2.58 -14.53 -12.52
CA SER A 209 2.06 -13.25 -13.02
C SER A 209 0.56 -13.11 -12.82
N LYS A 210 -0.21 -14.19 -12.92
CA LYS A 210 -1.66 -14.18 -12.62
C LYS A 210 -1.98 -13.80 -11.18
N VAL A 211 -1.12 -14.13 -10.21
CA VAL A 211 -1.31 -13.74 -8.81
C VAL A 211 -1.14 -12.22 -8.66
N TYR A 212 -0.12 -11.65 -9.29
CA TYR A 212 0.08 -10.19 -9.28
C TYR A 212 -1.07 -9.47 -10.00
N GLU A 213 -1.50 -9.99 -11.15
CA GLU A 213 -2.66 -9.47 -11.89
C GLU A 213 -3.92 -9.43 -11.03
N GLN A 214 -4.22 -10.51 -10.29
CA GLN A 214 -5.37 -10.56 -9.39
C GLN A 214 -5.28 -9.52 -8.28
N ARG A 215 -4.13 -9.37 -7.61
CA ARG A 215 -3.92 -8.35 -6.56
C ARG A 215 -4.08 -6.93 -7.12
N ILE A 216 -3.51 -6.66 -8.28
CA ILE A 216 -3.65 -5.36 -8.95
C ILE A 216 -5.11 -5.12 -9.35
N ALA A 217 -5.80 -6.14 -9.88
CA ALA A 217 -7.20 -6.03 -10.26
C ALA A 217 -8.14 -5.82 -9.06
N GLU A 218 -7.86 -6.46 -7.92
CA GLU A 218 -8.58 -6.22 -6.66
C GLU A 218 -8.36 -4.78 -6.19
N PHE A 219 -7.12 -4.30 -6.21
CA PHE A 219 -6.79 -2.92 -5.89
C PHE A 219 -7.52 -1.92 -6.79
N LEU A 220 -7.51 -2.12 -8.12
CA LEU A 220 -8.21 -1.25 -9.06
C LEU A 220 -9.75 -1.29 -8.91
N LYS A 221 -10.31 -2.41 -8.45
CA LYS A 221 -11.75 -2.51 -8.13
C LYS A 221 -12.13 -1.75 -6.85
N MET A 222 -11.18 -1.55 -5.93
CA MET A 222 -11.36 -0.73 -4.73
C MET A 222 -11.33 0.77 -5.04
N SER A 223 -10.85 1.18 -6.23
CA SER A 223 -10.87 2.57 -6.65
C SER A 223 -12.30 3.11 -6.65
N PRO A 224 -12.57 4.25 -6.01
CA PRO A 224 -13.92 4.78 -5.91
C PRO A 224 -14.45 5.05 -7.32
N LYS A 225 -15.68 4.57 -7.57
CA LYS A 225 -16.45 5.04 -8.72
C LYS A 225 -16.56 6.55 -8.61
N SER A 226 -16.48 7.24 -9.75
CA SER A 226 -16.63 8.71 -9.85
C SER A 226 -17.53 9.27 -8.75
N GLN A 227 -16.92 9.90 -7.76
CA GLN A 227 -17.63 10.50 -6.63
C GLN A 227 -18.11 11.90 -7.03
N ALA A 228 -19.39 12.20 -6.78
CA ALA A 228 -19.89 13.54 -6.99
C ALA A 228 -19.38 14.47 -5.87
N THR A 229 -18.67 15.53 -6.24
CA THR A 229 -18.29 16.58 -5.30
C THR A 229 -19.55 17.26 -4.78
N VAL A 230 -19.75 17.26 -3.47
CA VAL A 230 -20.91 17.89 -2.82
C VAL A 230 -20.52 19.29 -2.36
N ASP A 231 -21.37 20.25 -2.65
CA ASP A 231 -21.29 21.59 -2.08
C ASP A 231 -22.15 21.66 -0.81
N LEU A 232 -21.53 21.90 0.36
CA LEU A 232 -22.19 22.13 1.64
C LEU A 232 -22.39 23.63 1.95
N ASN A 233 -22.33 24.50 0.96
CA ASN A 233 -22.68 25.90 1.16
C ASN A 233 -24.11 26.02 1.72
N ASN A 234 -24.28 26.90 2.69
CA ASN A 234 -25.55 27.07 3.44
C ASN A 234 -25.96 25.80 4.23
N LEU A 235 -24.99 25.04 4.75
CA LEU A 235 -25.26 23.98 5.72
C LEU A 235 -26.02 24.57 6.91
N ASP A 236 -27.11 23.92 7.31
CA ASP A 236 -27.94 24.29 8.46
C ASP A 236 -27.67 23.34 9.65
N SER A 237 -27.64 22.06 9.37
CA SER A 237 -27.36 21.04 10.39
C SER A 237 -26.73 19.78 9.81
N MET A 238 -26.06 19.03 10.67
CA MET A 238 -25.62 17.65 10.42
C MET A 238 -26.39 16.75 11.37
N ASN A 239 -27.07 15.73 10.83
CA ASN A 239 -27.97 14.84 11.56
C ASN A 239 -27.48 13.40 11.51
N LEU A 240 -27.39 12.78 12.67
CA LEU A 240 -27.11 11.35 12.84
C LEU A 240 -28.42 10.65 13.16
N CYS A 241 -28.77 9.61 12.40
CA CYS A 241 -30.02 8.87 12.55
C CYS A 241 -29.72 7.38 12.77
N ASN A 242 -30.09 6.87 13.96
CA ASN A 242 -29.93 5.48 14.36
C ASN A 242 -28.50 4.94 14.09
N LEU A 243 -27.49 5.78 14.31
CA LEU A 243 -26.12 5.44 14.00
C LEU A 243 -25.54 4.48 15.04
N ASN A 244 -24.99 3.36 14.60
CA ASN A 244 -24.29 2.38 15.43
C ASN A 244 -22.87 2.28 14.93
N ILE A 245 -21.87 2.28 15.82
CA ILE A 245 -20.44 2.17 15.49
C ILE A 245 -19.91 0.84 16.00
N PHE A 246 -19.20 0.12 15.15
CA PHE A 246 -18.61 -1.18 15.46
C PHE A 246 -17.08 -1.14 15.43
N SER A 247 -16.42 -2.00 16.18
CA SER A 247 -15.00 -2.31 16.04
C SER A 247 -14.86 -3.80 15.80
N GLY A 248 -14.59 -4.19 14.56
CA GLY A 248 -14.79 -5.57 14.11
C GLY A 248 -16.27 -5.96 14.27
N GLU A 249 -16.53 -7.01 15.05
CA GLU A 249 -17.90 -7.46 15.37
C GLU A 249 -18.48 -6.81 16.63
N ASN A 250 -17.67 -6.10 17.42
CA ASN A 250 -18.11 -5.51 18.68
C ASN A 250 -18.77 -4.15 18.45
N LYS A 251 -20.02 -4.00 18.90
CA LYS A 251 -20.74 -2.73 18.91
C LYS A 251 -20.22 -1.85 20.03
N LEU A 252 -19.61 -0.71 19.69
CA LEU A 252 -19.07 0.28 20.64
C LEU A 252 -20.09 1.34 21.01
N ILE A 253 -20.87 1.80 20.05
CA ILE A 253 -21.87 2.84 20.24
C ILE A 253 -23.19 2.38 19.61
N ASP A 254 -24.29 2.58 20.32
CA ASP A 254 -25.60 2.08 19.93
C ASP A 254 -26.61 3.23 19.75
N ASN A 255 -27.33 3.20 18.63
CA ASN A 255 -28.50 4.01 18.33
C ASN A 255 -28.34 5.52 18.58
N ILE A 256 -27.29 6.12 18.03
CA ILE A 256 -27.09 7.56 18.11
C ILE A 256 -28.11 8.29 17.27
N ASN A 257 -28.82 9.22 17.90
CA ASN A 257 -29.68 10.19 17.26
C ASN A 257 -29.26 11.59 17.74
N LEU A 258 -28.51 12.32 16.91
CA LEU A 258 -27.97 13.63 17.24
C LEU A 258 -28.10 14.60 16.09
N THR A 259 -28.32 15.86 16.44
CA THR A 259 -28.30 16.97 15.49
C THR A 259 -27.25 17.98 15.95
N PHE A 260 -26.36 18.34 15.04
CA PHE A 260 -25.37 19.40 15.21
C PHE A 260 -25.80 20.61 14.37
N LEU A 261 -25.97 21.77 15.01
CA LEU A 261 -26.47 22.98 14.36
C LEU A 261 -25.32 23.84 13.82
N ARG A 262 -25.59 24.60 12.79
CA ARG A 262 -24.65 25.57 12.22
C ARG A 262 -24.13 26.52 13.28
N GLY A 263 -22.79 26.66 13.35
CA GLY A 263 -22.08 27.50 14.32
C GLY A 263 -21.99 26.90 15.72
N GLU A 264 -22.54 25.71 15.95
CA GLU A 264 -22.49 25.02 17.23
C GLU A 264 -21.11 24.43 17.49
N ARG A 265 -20.63 24.55 18.70
CA ARG A 265 -19.35 24.02 19.19
C ARG A 265 -19.61 22.97 20.24
N ILE A 266 -19.24 21.75 19.96
CA ILE A 266 -19.59 20.57 20.73
C ILE A 266 -18.32 19.92 21.28
N LEU A 267 -18.32 19.60 22.58
CA LEU A 267 -17.28 18.79 23.20
C LEU A 267 -17.80 17.37 23.43
N LEU A 268 -17.15 16.40 22.80
CA LEU A 268 -17.40 14.99 23.05
C LEU A 268 -16.48 14.50 24.16
N ARG A 269 -17.02 13.96 25.25
CA ARG A 269 -16.32 13.33 26.36
C ARG A 269 -16.65 11.83 26.43
N GLY A 270 -15.79 11.05 27.06
CA GLY A 270 -15.99 9.63 27.28
C GLY A 270 -14.69 8.93 27.60
N GLU A 271 -14.78 7.71 28.11
CA GLU A 271 -13.62 6.89 28.43
C GLU A 271 -12.79 6.53 27.21
N ASN A 272 -11.52 6.12 27.43
CA ASN A 272 -10.68 5.63 26.35
C ASN A 272 -11.28 4.31 25.81
N GLY A 273 -11.29 4.15 24.48
CA GLY A 273 -11.90 2.98 23.85
C GLY A 273 -13.42 3.07 23.65
N SER A 274 -14.11 4.14 24.09
CA SER A 274 -15.57 4.30 23.93
C SER A 274 -16.05 4.57 22.49
N GLY A 275 -15.16 4.55 21.49
CA GLY A 275 -15.53 4.72 20.08
C GLY A 275 -15.54 6.17 19.58
N LYS A 276 -15.10 7.17 20.36
CA LYS A 276 -15.06 8.61 19.97
C LYS A 276 -14.39 8.82 18.60
N THR A 277 -13.17 8.36 18.46
CA THR A 277 -12.39 8.50 17.22
C THR A 277 -13.07 7.81 16.04
N LEU A 278 -13.67 6.63 16.23
CA LEU A 278 -14.39 5.91 15.18
C LEU A 278 -15.65 6.66 14.77
N LEU A 279 -16.40 7.20 15.74
CA LEU A 279 -17.54 8.09 15.47
C LEU A 279 -17.09 9.30 14.65
N LEU A 280 -16.03 10.00 15.04
CA LEU A 280 -15.54 11.17 14.32
C LEU A 280 -15.07 10.83 12.90
N LYS A 281 -14.41 9.69 12.73
CA LYS A 281 -13.97 9.20 11.41
C LYS A 281 -15.14 8.82 10.50
N SER A 282 -16.24 8.26 11.06
CA SER A 282 -17.42 7.94 10.25
C SER A 282 -18.13 9.21 9.73
N LEU A 283 -18.07 10.34 10.47
CA LEU A 283 -18.61 11.62 10.02
C LEU A 283 -17.91 12.18 8.77
N VAL A 284 -16.70 11.73 8.49
CA VAL A 284 -15.90 12.19 7.33
C VAL A 284 -15.63 11.07 6.32
N ASN A 285 -16.37 9.98 6.40
CA ASN A 285 -16.23 8.81 5.53
C ASN A 285 -14.82 8.15 5.55
N LEU A 286 -14.10 8.28 6.68
CA LEU A 286 -12.82 7.60 6.94
C LEU A 286 -12.99 6.28 7.70
N TYR A 287 -14.21 5.91 8.06
CA TYR A 287 -14.56 4.67 8.72
C TYR A 287 -15.94 4.22 8.29
N ASP A 288 -16.04 3.02 7.77
CA ASP A 288 -17.24 2.47 7.10
C ASP A 288 -17.97 1.37 7.90
N ASN A 289 -17.35 0.85 9.00
CA ASN A 289 -17.98 -0.17 9.83
C ASN A 289 -18.99 0.43 10.81
N TYR A 290 -20.04 1.01 10.25
CA TYR A 290 -21.19 1.56 11.00
C TYR A 290 -22.52 1.23 10.29
N THR A 291 -23.63 1.33 11.00
CA THR A 291 -24.99 1.25 10.46
C THR A 291 -25.79 2.49 10.87
N GLY A 292 -26.83 2.80 10.13
CA GLY A 292 -27.58 4.03 10.29
C GLY A 292 -27.18 5.07 9.24
N ASP A 293 -27.63 6.30 9.41
CA ASP A 293 -27.51 7.33 8.38
C ASP A 293 -26.94 8.63 8.93
N ILE A 294 -26.13 9.30 8.11
CA ILE A 294 -25.59 10.64 8.37
C ILE A 294 -26.12 11.57 7.26
N TYR A 295 -26.76 12.67 7.64
CA TYR A 295 -27.34 13.63 6.73
C TYR A 295 -26.78 15.03 6.93
N PHE A 296 -26.47 15.71 5.84
CA PHE A 296 -26.18 17.14 5.79
C PHE A 296 -27.42 17.87 5.30
N LYS A 297 -28.06 18.68 6.15
CA LYS A 297 -29.26 19.44 5.81
C LYS A 297 -28.89 20.90 5.50
N LYS A 298 -29.29 21.37 4.33
CA LYS A 298 -29.12 22.76 3.91
C LYS A 298 -30.30 23.63 4.35
N LYS A 299 -30.09 24.94 4.49
CA LYS A 299 -31.16 25.90 4.75
C LYS A 299 -32.31 25.86 3.73
N SER A 300 -32.04 25.43 2.50
CA SER A 300 -33.02 25.19 1.46
C SER A 300 -33.95 24.01 1.72
N GLY A 301 -33.75 23.25 2.79
CA GLY A 301 -34.47 22.01 3.11
C GLY A 301 -33.92 20.76 2.44
N VAL A 302 -32.95 20.87 1.54
CA VAL A 302 -32.30 19.73 0.89
C VAL A 302 -31.48 18.98 1.91
N SER A 303 -31.67 17.65 2.00
CA SER A 303 -30.87 16.73 2.83
C SER A 303 -30.04 15.85 1.94
N LEU A 304 -28.73 15.82 2.21
CA LEU A 304 -27.73 15.01 1.51
C LEU A 304 -27.29 13.90 2.46
N LYS A 305 -27.47 12.64 2.06
CA LYS A 305 -26.98 11.49 2.84
C LYS A 305 -25.49 11.30 2.55
N LEU A 306 -24.69 11.14 3.58
CA LEU A 306 -23.28 10.75 3.45
C LEU A 306 -23.22 9.28 3.03
N ASP A 307 -22.63 9.01 1.89
CA ASP A 307 -22.35 7.67 1.37
C ASP A 307 -21.01 7.64 0.62
N ASN A 308 -20.60 6.47 0.15
CA ASN A 308 -19.34 6.29 -0.57
C ASN A 308 -19.31 6.90 -1.99
N GLN A 309 -20.44 7.49 -2.45
CA GLN A 309 -20.54 8.18 -3.75
C GLN A 309 -20.30 9.69 -3.62
N ILE A 310 -20.14 10.19 -2.38
CA ILE A 310 -19.95 11.61 -2.08
C ILE A 310 -18.49 11.89 -1.79
N LYS A 311 -17.88 12.81 -2.55
CA LYS A 311 -16.57 13.39 -2.28
C LYS A 311 -16.71 14.61 -1.37
N LEU A 312 -16.19 14.50 -0.15
CA LEU A 312 -16.10 15.61 0.80
C LEU A 312 -14.83 16.40 0.53
N THR A 313 -14.93 17.70 0.32
CA THR A 313 -13.79 18.60 0.12
C THR A 313 -13.36 19.27 1.44
N PRO A 314 -12.13 19.81 1.55
CA PRO A 314 -11.69 20.54 2.75
C PRO A 314 -12.55 21.78 3.07
N VAL A 315 -13.22 22.37 2.08
CA VAL A 315 -14.19 23.47 2.29
C VAL A 315 -15.46 22.98 2.96
N ASN A 316 -15.81 21.72 2.79
CA ASN A 316 -17.00 21.13 3.39
C ASN A 316 -16.72 20.67 4.81
N ILE A 317 -15.74 19.78 4.98
CA ILE A 317 -15.44 19.15 6.26
C ILE A 317 -13.94 18.88 6.39
N ILE A 318 -13.40 19.17 7.56
CA ILE A 318 -12.02 18.84 7.92
C ILE A 318 -12.02 18.04 9.22
N TYR A 319 -11.28 16.92 9.20
CA TYR A 319 -10.93 16.13 10.37
C TYR A 319 -9.45 16.31 10.69
N LEU A 320 -9.15 16.73 11.91
CA LEU A 320 -7.79 16.87 12.42
C LEU A 320 -7.52 15.90 13.56
N SER A 321 -6.40 15.17 13.47
CA SER A 321 -5.91 14.28 14.52
C SER A 321 -4.40 14.46 14.76
N ASN A 322 -3.90 13.88 15.85
CA ASN A 322 -2.49 14.00 16.23
C ASN A 322 -1.50 13.35 15.25
N ASN A 323 -1.94 12.34 14.47
CA ASN A 323 -1.04 11.55 13.62
C ASN A 323 -0.93 12.07 12.18
N GLN A 324 -1.57 13.19 11.85
CA GLN A 324 -1.52 13.75 10.51
C GLN A 324 -0.21 14.50 10.27
N GLY A 325 0.46 14.20 9.14
CA GLY A 325 1.66 14.88 8.69
C GLY A 325 1.38 16.06 7.75
N PHE A 326 2.47 16.53 7.16
CA PHE A 326 2.49 17.51 6.09
C PHE A 326 3.14 16.82 4.87
N PRO A 327 2.34 16.22 3.95
CA PRO A 327 2.86 15.37 2.87
C PRO A 327 3.40 16.16 1.67
N LEU A 328 3.09 17.45 1.53
CA LEU A 328 3.48 18.23 0.36
C LEU A 328 4.93 18.74 0.46
N LYS A 329 5.43 19.26 -0.65
CA LYS A 329 6.85 19.65 -0.79
C LYS A 329 7.24 20.85 0.06
N SER A 330 6.26 21.70 0.43
CA SER A 330 6.53 22.89 1.23
C SER A 330 5.34 23.25 2.11
N LEU A 331 5.58 23.98 3.21
CA LEU A 331 4.52 24.54 4.04
C LEU A 331 3.60 25.47 3.25
N ARG A 332 4.15 26.19 2.27
CA ARG A 332 3.38 27.03 1.36
C ARG A 332 2.31 26.19 0.63
N GLU A 333 2.71 25.08 -0.01
CA GLU A 333 1.78 24.18 -0.70
C GLU A 333 0.74 23.57 0.24
N GLU A 334 1.13 23.25 1.48
CA GLU A 334 0.22 22.70 2.51
C GLU A 334 -0.85 23.69 2.96
N LEU A 335 -0.56 24.98 2.91
CA LEU A 335 -1.44 26.05 3.36
C LEU A 335 -2.15 26.78 2.21
N LEU A 336 -1.63 26.70 0.99
CA LEU A 336 -2.25 27.30 -0.18
C LEU A 336 -3.51 26.54 -0.62
N SER A 337 -4.50 27.30 -1.06
CA SER A 337 -5.65 26.83 -1.84
C SER A 337 -5.94 27.92 -2.89
N ASP A 338 -6.86 27.65 -3.81
CA ASP A 338 -7.25 28.59 -4.85
C ASP A 338 -7.70 29.97 -4.30
N THR A 339 -8.07 30.02 -3.03
CA THR A 339 -8.62 31.23 -2.35
C THR A 339 -7.67 31.85 -1.32
N VAL A 340 -6.50 31.26 -1.07
CA VAL A 340 -5.56 31.67 -0.01
C VAL A 340 -4.32 32.32 -0.60
N SER A 341 -4.00 33.54 -0.18
CA SER A 341 -2.80 34.29 -0.60
C SER A 341 -1.63 34.12 0.41
N ASP A 342 -0.40 34.43 -0.02
CA ASP A 342 0.78 34.49 0.86
C ASP A 342 0.59 35.43 2.05
N LYS A 343 -0.21 36.50 1.86
CA LYS A 343 -0.55 37.42 2.95
C LYS A 343 -1.44 36.74 4.00
N ASP A 344 -2.36 35.91 3.57
CA ASP A 344 -3.24 35.14 4.49
C ASP A 344 -2.43 34.12 5.26
N ILE A 345 -1.49 33.41 4.60
CA ILE A 345 -0.54 32.51 5.25
C ILE A 345 0.29 33.27 6.31
N SER A 346 0.84 34.41 5.96
CA SER A 346 1.63 35.21 6.91
C SER A 346 0.79 35.67 8.10
N ASN A 347 -0.45 36.08 7.88
CA ASN A 347 -1.37 36.51 8.92
C ASN A 347 -1.73 35.36 9.88
N ILE A 348 -2.11 34.19 9.35
CA ILE A 348 -2.45 33.05 10.20
C ILE A 348 -1.25 32.55 10.99
N LEU A 349 -0.05 32.53 10.41
CA LEU A 349 1.18 32.17 11.14
C LEU A 349 1.47 33.14 12.28
N LYS A 350 1.20 34.44 12.13
CA LYS A 350 1.26 35.42 13.22
C LYS A 350 0.19 35.16 14.27
N ASP A 351 -1.05 34.92 13.86
CA ASP A 351 -2.17 34.64 14.76
C ASP A 351 -1.89 33.44 15.68
N ILE A 352 -1.25 32.36 15.15
CA ILE A 352 -0.87 31.17 15.92
C ILE A 352 0.51 31.27 16.61
N GLY A 353 1.24 32.39 16.40
CA GLY A 353 2.53 32.67 17.04
C GLY A 353 3.71 31.83 16.50
N LEU A 354 3.68 31.43 15.22
CA LEU A 354 4.75 30.66 14.58
C LEU A 354 5.49 31.41 13.47
N TYR A 355 5.06 32.63 13.13
CA TYR A 355 5.61 33.38 12.00
C TYR A 355 7.13 33.57 12.09
N GLU A 356 7.62 34.12 13.21
CA GLU A 356 9.05 34.37 13.40
C GLU A 356 9.87 33.07 13.36
N LYS A 357 9.37 32.03 14.01
CA LYS A 357 10.04 30.71 14.04
C LYS A 357 10.14 30.08 12.65
N ILE A 358 9.09 30.17 11.84
CA ILE A 358 9.13 29.66 10.45
C ILE A 358 10.13 30.46 9.62
N LEU A 359 10.23 31.77 9.81
CA LEU A 359 11.21 32.61 9.07
C LEU A 359 12.66 32.32 9.44
N THR A 360 12.94 31.77 10.63
CA THR A 360 14.31 31.35 11.01
C THR A 360 14.75 30.04 10.37
N LEU A 361 13.85 29.29 9.74
CA LEU A 361 14.21 28.09 8.97
C LEU A 361 14.87 28.49 7.65
N ASP A 362 15.83 27.69 7.18
CA ASP A 362 16.64 27.98 5.98
C ASP A 362 15.79 28.31 4.74
N LYS A 363 14.62 27.67 4.61
CA LYS A 363 13.69 27.87 3.49
C LYS A 363 12.42 28.64 3.86
N GLY A 364 12.29 29.09 5.11
CA GLY A 364 11.12 29.80 5.60
C GLY A 364 9.82 29.01 5.35
N ILE A 365 8.84 29.65 4.68
CA ILE A 365 7.55 28.99 4.34
C ILE A 365 7.66 27.93 3.25
N ASP A 366 8.80 27.82 2.56
CA ASP A 366 9.06 26.80 1.55
C ASP A 366 9.74 25.56 2.16
N THR A 367 9.80 25.45 3.48
CA THR A 367 10.32 24.30 4.24
C THR A 367 9.38 23.10 4.06
N SER A 368 9.94 21.90 3.83
CA SER A 368 9.17 20.66 3.65
C SER A 368 8.56 20.16 4.97
N GLY A 369 7.47 19.39 4.89
CA GLY A 369 6.82 18.78 6.05
C GLY A 369 7.76 17.91 6.89
N GLN A 370 8.69 17.20 6.25
CA GLN A 370 9.70 16.39 6.94
C GLN A 370 10.69 17.25 7.74
N GLU A 371 11.11 18.38 7.19
CA GLU A 371 11.99 19.34 7.88
C GLU A 371 11.24 20.03 9.02
N LEU A 372 9.98 20.43 8.81
CA LEU A 372 9.13 21.00 9.85
C LEU A 372 9.03 20.07 11.07
N SER A 373 8.86 18.77 10.84
CA SER A 373 8.76 17.77 11.91
C SER A 373 10.05 17.62 12.75
N LYS A 374 11.21 18.02 12.19
CA LYS A 374 12.50 18.03 12.92
C LYS A 374 12.71 19.29 13.74
N HIS A 375 12.16 20.42 13.31
CA HIS A 375 12.43 21.75 13.90
C HIS A 375 11.30 22.25 14.81
N LEU A 376 10.10 21.69 14.68
CA LEU A 376 8.93 22.10 15.44
C LEU A 376 8.55 21.04 16.48
N SER A 377 8.13 21.51 17.65
CA SER A 377 7.53 20.63 18.67
C SER A 377 6.16 20.11 18.24
N LEU A 378 5.68 19.04 18.89
CA LEU A 378 4.35 18.48 18.61
C LEU A 378 3.24 19.53 18.74
N GLY A 379 3.30 20.39 19.77
CA GLY A 379 2.32 21.46 19.97
C GLY A 379 2.37 22.51 18.84
N GLU A 380 3.55 22.82 18.32
CA GLU A 380 3.72 23.74 17.19
C GLU A 380 3.20 23.13 15.89
N LEU A 381 3.42 21.83 15.66
CA LEU A 381 2.83 21.11 14.53
C LEU A 381 1.30 21.07 14.63
N GLN A 382 0.74 20.90 15.83
CA GLN A 382 -0.71 20.99 16.06
C GLN A 382 -1.26 22.38 15.73
N LYS A 383 -0.55 23.46 16.10
CA LYS A 383 -0.90 24.84 15.70
C LYS A 383 -0.92 25.00 14.17
N LEU A 384 0.05 24.44 13.46
CA LEU A 384 0.08 24.49 11.98
C LEU A 384 -1.08 23.73 11.33
N ARG A 385 -1.47 22.56 11.88
CA ARG A 385 -2.64 21.81 11.39
C ARG A 385 -3.92 22.63 11.55
N LEU A 386 -4.06 23.33 12.69
CA LEU A 386 -5.20 24.24 12.90
C LEU A 386 -5.17 25.44 11.95
N ALA A 387 -3.99 26.03 11.69
CA ALA A 387 -3.85 27.11 10.73
C ALA A 387 -4.32 26.69 9.34
N ARG A 388 -3.92 25.48 8.88
CA ARG A 388 -4.39 24.88 7.61
C ARG A 388 -5.93 24.78 7.59
N ALA A 389 -6.53 24.26 8.64
CA ALA A 389 -7.99 24.14 8.70
C ALA A 389 -8.70 25.49 8.70
N ILE A 390 -8.15 26.49 9.37
CA ILE A 390 -8.74 27.85 9.40
C ILE A 390 -8.72 28.48 8.01
N LEU A 391 -7.64 28.32 7.26
CA LEU A 391 -7.49 28.86 5.90
C LEU A 391 -8.49 28.28 4.92
N TYR A 392 -8.80 26.96 5.02
CA TYR A 392 -9.83 26.32 4.20
C TYR A 392 -11.27 26.71 4.57
N SER A 393 -11.48 27.31 5.75
CA SER A 393 -12.82 27.75 6.22
C SER A 393 -13.92 26.69 6.09
N PRO A 394 -13.76 25.49 6.65
CA PRO A 394 -14.71 24.38 6.49
C PRO A 394 -16.06 24.69 7.12
N LYS A 395 -17.11 24.03 6.62
CA LYS A 395 -18.46 24.09 7.22
C LYS A 395 -18.56 23.22 8.47
N VAL A 396 -17.76 22.14 8.53
CA VAL A 396 -17.65 21.26 9.70
C VAL A 396 -16.17 21.05 10.01
N LEU A 397 -15.75 21.29 11.24
CA LEU A 397 -14.41 21.08 11.73
C LEU A 397 -14.41 20.07 12.88
N ILE A 398 -13.71 18.97 12.69
CA ILE A 398 -13.58 17.91 13.70
C ILE A 398 -12.16 17.92 14.26
N LEU A 399 -12.05 18.00 15.60
CA LEU A 399 -10.80 18.10 16.36
C LEU A 399 -10.67 16.87 17.26
N ASP A 400 -9.90 15.86 16.82
CA ASP A 400 -9.67 14.62 17.56
C ASP A 400 -8.34 14.72 18.33
N GLU A 401 -8.41 15.14 19.59
CA GLU A 401 -7.29 15.32 20.53
C GLU A 401 -6.17 16.27 20.04
N ILE A 402 -6.44 17.10 19.02
CA ILE A 402 -5.43 17.94 18.37
C ILE A 402 -4.82 19.00 19.27
N LEU A 403 -5.43 19.30 20.40
CA LEU A 403 -4.94 20.32 21.37
C LEU A 403 -4.25 19.72 22.61
N SER A 404 -4.07 18.39 22.66
CA SER A 404 -3.55 17.68 23.83
C SER A 404 -2.09 18.06 24.20
N ASN A 405 -1.26 18.44 23.21
CA ASN A 405 0.13 18.80 23.40
C ASN A 405 0.37 20.33 23.30
N VAL A 406 -0.68 21.13 23.34
CA VAL A 406 -0.62 22.59 23.34
C VAL A 406 -0.85 23.08 24.77
N ASP A 407 -0.05 24.04 25.20
CA ASP A 407 -0.21 24.64 26.52
C ASP A 407 -1.55 25.38 26.69
N THR A 408 -2.04 25.49 27.92
CA THR A 408 -3.37 26.02 28.21
C THR A 408 -3.58 27.47 27.70
N LEU A 409 -2.57 28.32 27.76
CA LEU A 409 -2.70 29.71 27.27
C LEU A 409 -2.81 29.76 25.75
N SER A 410 -1.99 28.96 25.06
CA SER A 410 -2.07 28.80 23.60
C SER A 410 -3.38 28.18 23.19
N THR A 411 -3.85 27.13 23.89
CA THR A 411 -5.16 26.50 23.63
C THR A 411 -6.28 27.50 23.69
N ARG A 412 -6.31 28.32 24.72
CA ARG A 412 -7.32 29.40 24.88
C ARG A 412 -7.28 30.42 23.75
N LYS A 413 -6.09 30.82 23.30
CA LYS A 413 -5.91 31.72 22.15
C LYS A 413 -6.41 31.08 20.87
N LEU A 414 -6.06 29.80 20.60
CA LEU A 414 -6.48 29.07 19.41
C LEU A 414 -7.99 28.86 19.36
N LEU A 415 -8.64 28.53 20.47
CA LEU A 415 -10.10 28.40 20.55
C LEU A 415 -10.80 29.74 20.25
N ARG A 416 -10.29 30.86 20.79
CA ARG A 416 -10.81 32.19 20.43
C ARG A 416 -10.61 32.52 18.95
N LEU A 417 -9.47 32.16 18.38
CA LEU A 417 -9.17 32.31 16.96
C LEU A 417 -10.16 31.50 16.10
N LEU A 418 -10.42 30.23 16.43
CA LEU A 418 -11.42 29.40 15.79
C LEU A 418 -12.81 30.06 15.84
N LYS A 419 -13.23 30.57 17.01
CA LYS A 419 -14.51 31.23 17.17
C LYS A 419 -14.63 32.45 16.28
N SER A 420 -13.57 33.25 16.13
CA SER A 420 -13.59 34.47 15.32
C SER A 420 -13.48 34.21 13.81
N LYS A 421 -12.69 33.22 13.40
CA LYS A 421 -12.44 32.93 11.98
C LYS A 421 -13.49 31.98 11.39
N LEU A 422 -14.10 31.11 12.21
CA LEU A 422 -15.07 30.11 11.79
C LEU A 422 -16.41 30.23 12.56
N PRO A 423 -17.07 31.40 12.56
CA PRO A 423 -18.25 31.65 13.41
C PRO A 423 -19.46 30.82 13.04
N THR A 424 -19.52 30.30 11.81
CA THR A 424 -20.67 29.54 11.27
C THR A 424 -20.37 28.05 11.09
N ALA A 425 -19.15 27.60 11.37
CA ALA A 425 -18.79 26.20 11.26
C ALA A 425 -19.34 25.39 12.44
N ILE A 426 -19.76 24.17 12.20
CA ILE A 426 -19.98 23.18 13.25
C ILE A 426 -18.61 22.71 13.71
N ILE A 427 -18.29 22.84 15.00
CA ILE A 427 -17.01 22.41 15.55
C ILE A 427 -17.27 21.28 16.55
N ILE A 428 -16.71 20.10 16.27
CA ILE A 428 -16.81 18.93 17.15
C ILE A 428 -15.40 18.61 17.66
N ALA A 429 -15.21 18.70 18.96
CA ALA A 429 -13.90 18.45 19.58
C ALA A 429 -13.95 17.29 20.55
N VAL A 430 -12.87 16.48 20.56
CA VAL A 430 -12.56 15.49 21.58
C VAL A 430 -11.29 15.91 22.27
N GLY A 431 -11.29 15.88 23.61
CA GLY A 431 -10.09 16.16 24.38
C GLY A 431 -10.32 15.96 25.88
N HIS A 432 -9.38 15.26 26.53
CA HIS A 432 -9.44 14.99 27.96
C HIS A 432 -9.05 16.21 28.82
N HIS A 433 -8.25 17.12 28.27
CA HIS A 433 -7.69 18.28 28.97
C HIS A 433 -8.32 19.60 28.54
N LEU A 434 -9.41 19.58 27.76
CA LEU A 434 -10.12 20.81 27.39
C LEU A 434 -10.95 21.31 28.59
N THR A 435 -10.33 22.22 29.37
CA THR A 435 -10.95 22.85 30.54
C THR A 435 -11.76 24.08 30.17
N GLU A 436 -11.61 24.60 28.95
CA GLU A 436 -12.25 25.81 28.42
C GLU A 436 -13.71 25.55 28.03
N LEU A 437 -14.53 25.17 29.02
CA LEU A 437 -15.94 24.84 28.80
C LEU A 437 -16.74 26.00 28.18
N ASP A 438 -16.36 27.26 28.50
CA ASP A 438 -17.01 28.47 27.96
C ASP A 438 -16.89 28.63 26.44
N PHE A 439 -16.03 27.87 25.79
CA PHE A 439 -15.94 27.83 24.32
C PHE A 439 -17.05 26.99 23.72
N PHE A 440 -17.47 25.92 24.38
CA PHE A 440 -18.41 24.94 23.87
C PHE A 440 -19.84 25.29 24.25
N ASP A 441 -20.74 25.18 23.27
CA ASP A 441 -22.17 25.45 23.46
C ASP A 441 -22.88 24.22 24.06
N ARG A 442 -22.32 23.00 23.83
CA ARG A 442 -22.86 21.73 24.33
C ARG A 442 -21.77 20.72 24.62
N VAL A 443 -21.95 19.95 25.69
CA VAL A 443 -21.05 18.83 26.07
C VAL A 443 -21.86 17.53 25.96
N ILE A 444 -21.33 16.57 25.21
CA ILE A 444 -21.95 15.25 25.01
C ILE A 444 -21.00 14.20 25.61
N LYS A 445 -21.51 13.38 26.53
CA LYS A 445 -20.76 12.28 27.12
C LYS A 445 -21.16 10.97 26.47
N ILE A 446 -20.16 10.19 26.04
CA ILE A 446 -20.31 8.79 25.68
C ILE A 446 -20.12 7.97 26.97
N ASP A 447 -21.21 7.32 27.43
CA ASP A 447 -21.26 6.55 28.67
C ASP A 447 -21.70 5.12 28.34
N GLY A 448 -20.76 4.18 28.31
CA GLY A 448 -20.98 2.88 27.71
C GLY A 448 -21.37 3.03 26.23
N ASN A 449 -22.42 2.37 25.81
CA ASN A 449 -22.91 2.41 24.42
C ASN A 449 -23.88 3.57 24.14
N LEU A 450 -24.11 4.45 25.11
CA LEU A 450 -25.12 5.52 25.02
C LEU A 450 -24.49 6.91 25.05
N LEU A 451 -25.15 7.87 24.40
CA LEU A 451 -24.79 9.30 24.41
C LEU A 451 -25.73 10.08 25.34
N LYS A 452 -25.16 10.83 26.26
CA LYS A 452 -25.90 11.71 27.18
C LYS A 452 -25.47 13.16 26.97
N ASN A 453 -26.42 14.07 26.79
CA ASN A 453 -26.14 15.49 26.89
C ASN A 453 -25.89 15.84 28.37
N ILE A 454 -24.79 16.56 28.61
CA ILE A 454 -24.48 17.13 29.94
C ILE A 454 -24.55 18.64 29.72
N ASN A 455 -25.60 19.27 30.27
CA ASN A 455 -25.71 20.72 30.26
C ASN A 455 -24.69 21.37 31.20
#